data_aaea03e1ede83be9d2fc751911e555a6
#
_entry.id   aaea03e1ede83be9d2fc751911e555a6
#
_cell.length_a   1.000
_cell.length_b   1.000
_cell.length_c   1.000
_cell.angle_alpha   90.00
_cell.angle_beta   90.00
_cell.angle_gamma   90.00
#
_symmetry.space_group_name_H-M   'P 1'
#
loop_
_entity.id
_entity.type
_entity.pdbx_description
1 polymer ?
#
loop_
_entity_poly.entity_id
_entity_poly.type
_entity_poly.pdbx_seq_one_letter_code
_entity_poly.pdbx_strand_id
1 'polypeptide(L)'
;MKKMRFLPLMLVFGLLLFSCKKDETKEWKQFYDFTLADIMGTYTNSNVSGAFDALTENDFCHICEDAVINMSPYLGSNSSIEFNVNCQKANFNKSFTGRPVMNDDNFLISMSMPATSTYPEYEVTAYVYKNDKGNVRLHGFARHIYYENVVVDFDGTEHKDVKSMVNYYFDVLK
;
A
#
# COMPACT_ATOMS: atom_id res chain seq x y z
N MET A 1 27.26 15.58 68.73
CA MET A 1 26.30 16.15 67.77
C MET A 1 26.80 15.93 66.37
N LYS A 2 26.35 14.89 65.67
CA LYS A 2 26.76 14.58 64.26
C LYS A 2 25.70 15.13 63.30
N LYS A 3 26.05 16.14 62.54
CA LYS A 3 25.23 16.65 61.44
C LYS A 3 25.30 15.69 60.24
N MET A 4 24.21 14.97 60.03
CA MET A 4 24.01 14.15 58.86
C MET A 4 23.78 15.05 57.63
N ARG A 5 24.71 14.97 56.66
CA ARG A 5 24.57 15.62 55.35
C ARG A 5 23.75 14.71 54.44
N PHE A 6 22.46 14.96 54.32
CA PHE A 6 21.58 14.34 53.31
C PHE A 6 21.33 15.35 52.19
N LEU A 7 22.22 15.47 51.23
CA LEU A 7 21.90 16.31 50.08
C LEU A 7 22.71 16.00 48.79
N PRO A 8 22.93 14.79 48.38
CA PRO A 8 23.09 14.66 46.91
C PRO A 8 22.31 13.51 46.25
N LEU A 9 21.33 12.89 46.96
CA LEU A 9 20.63 11.72 46.34
C LEU A 9 19.37 12.10 45.55
N MET A 10 18.89 13.33 45.64
CA MET A 10 17.70 13.79 44.92
C MET A 10 17.98 14.35 43.51
N LEU A 11 19.24 14.60 43.17
CA LEU A 11 19.58 15.18 41.85
C LEU A 11 19.80 14.13 40.73
N VAL A 12 19.97 12.87 41.09
CA VAL A 12 20.17 11.80 40.10
C VAL A 12 18.85 11.19 39.60
N PHE A 13 17.77 11.29 40.39
CA PHE A 13 16.45 10.77 40.02
C PHE A 13 15.70 11.66 39.01
N GLY A 14 16.09 12.93 38.88
CA GLY A 14 15.45 13.91 37.98
C GLY A 14 15.90 13.78 36.52
N LEU A 15 17.01 13.08 36.24
CA LEU A 15 17.58 13.01 34.87
C LEU A 15 17.19 11.75 34.10
N LEU A 16 16.46 10.81 34.72
CA LEU A 16 16.01 9.58 34.06
C LEU A 16 14.59 9.68 33.47
N LEU A 17 13.90 10.82 33.62
CA LEU A 17 12.53 10.98 33.13
C LEU A 17 12.41 11.71 31.79
N PHE A 18 13.52 12.09 31.15
CA PHE A 18 13.48 12.82 29.88
C PHE A 18 14.07 12.04 28.70
N SER A 19 14.05 10.72 28.73
CA SER A 19 14.37 9.92 27.56
C SER A 19 13.20 9.07 27.08
N CYS A 20 11.98 9.57 27.19
CA CYS A 20 10.98 9.24 26.19
C CYS A 20 11.31 10.10 24.96
N LYS A 21 12.20 9.61 24.10
CA LYS A 21 12.11 9.98 22.69
C LYS A 21 10.70 9.59 22.29
N LYS A 22 9.82 10.56 22.18
CA LYS A 22 8.64 10.49 21.37
C LYS A 22 9.18 10.10 20.01
N ASP A 23 9.08 8.82 19.64
CA ASP A 23 9.20 8.44 18.25
C ASP A 23 8.22 9.36 17.55
N GLU A 24 8.76 10.28 16.77
CA GLU A 24 7.98 11.08 15.86
C GLU A 24 7.35 10.05 14.92
N THR A 25 6.21 9.52 15.31
CA THR A 25 5.33 8.81 14.41
C THR A 25 5.01 9.83 13.34
N LYS A 26 5.74 9.72 12.21
CA LYS A 26 5.55 10.56 11.04
C LYS A 26 4.07 10.44 10.73
N GLU A 27 3.31 11.49 10.97
CA GLU A 27 1.87 11.48 10.77
C GLU A 27 1.61 11.42 9.27
N TRP A 28 1.25 10.23 8.78
CA TRP A 28 0.86 10.02 7.42
C TRP A 28 -0.58 10.48 7.25
N LYS A 29 -0.81 11.41 6.33
CA LYS A 29 -2.13 11.93 5.97
C LYS A 29 -2.49 11.45 4.58
N GLN A 30 -3.76 11.16 4.34
CA GLN A 30 -4.25 10.92 2.99
C GLN A 30 -3.87 12.10 2.11
N PHE A 31 -3.31 11.81 0.95
CA PHE A 31 -2.90 12.83 -0.01
C PHE A 31 -4.03 13.01 -1.02
N TYR A 32 -4.81 14.05 -0.80
CA TYR A 32 -5.89 14.45 -1.69
C TYR A 32 -5.38 15.26 -2.87
N ASP A 33 -6.13 15.22 -3.98
CA ASP A 33 -5.89 16.03 -5.18
C ASP A 33 -4.48 15.87 -5.79
N PHE A 34 -3.87 14.69 -5.62
CA PHE A 34 -2.60 14.41 -6.29
C PHE A 34 -2.81 14.27 -7.81
N THR A 35 -1.80 14.67 -8.55
CA THR A 35 -1.70 14.34 -9.98
C THR A 35 -0.93 13.04 -10.17
N LEU A 36 -1.10 12.39 -11.32
CA LEU A 36 -0.31 11.20 -11.62
C LEU A 36 1.20 11.49 -11.58
N ALA A 37 1.63 12.70 -11.94
CA ALA A 37 3.04 13.10 -11.87
C ALA A 37 3.60 13.09 -10.44
N ASP A 38 2.80 13.43 -9.44
CA ASP A 38 3.21 13.45 -8.03
C ASP A 38 3.59 12.06 -7.52
N ILE A 39 2.95 11.04 -8.05
CA ILE A 39 3.07 9.67 -7.59
C ILE A 39 3.94 8.77 -8.48
N MET A 40 4.41 9.26 -9.65
CA MET A 40 5.34 8.49 -10.47
C MET A 40 6.63 8.19 -9.73
N GLY A 41 7.18 7.00 -9.94
CA GLY A 41 8.48 6.59 -9.38
C GLY A 41 8.50 5.18 -8.84
N THR A 42 9.56 4.85 -8.14
CA THR A 42 9.78 3.55 -7.50
C THR A 42 9.50 3.65 -6.02
N TYR A 43 8.73 2.70 -5.54
CA TYR A 43 8.37 2.55 -4.12
C TYR A 43 8.88 1.21 -3.63
N THR A 44 9.45 1.21 -2.43
CA THR A 44 9.95 -0.01 -1.79
C THR A 44 9.43 -0.09 -0.36
N ASN A 45 9.39 -1.30 0.19
CA ASN A 45 9.10 -1.46 1.61
C ASN A 45 10.28 -0.88 2.41
N SER A 46 10.02 0.15 3.18
CA SER A 46 11.02 0.80 4.05
C SER A 46 10.55 0.76 5.50
N ASN A 47 10.27 -0.43 6.03
CA ASN A 47 9.96 -0.64 7.45
C ASN A 47 8.81 0.26 7.95
N VAL A 48 7.69 0.25 7.26
CA VAL A 48 6.46 0.85 7.78
C VAL A 48 5.96 -0.07 8.88
N SER A 49 6.42 0.17 10.11
CA SER A 49 6.01 -0.62 11.26
C SER A 49 4.50 -0.52 11.47
N GLY A 50 3.86 -1.63 11.76
CA GLY A 50 2.43 -1.71 12.07
C GLY A 50 1.50 -1.75 10.85
N ALA A 51 2.01 -1.66 9.63
CA ALA A 51 1.17 -1.66 8.43
C ALA A 51 0.34 -2.94 8.25
N PHE A 52 0.84 -4.06 8.76
CA PHE A 52 0.26 -5.39 8.59
C PHE A 52 -0.11 -6.09 9.90
N ASP A 53 -0.08 -5.38 11.04
CA ASP A 53 -0.28 -5.98 12.37
C ASP A 53 -1.63 -6.71 12.52
N ALA A 54 -2.65 -6.30 11.75
CA ALA A 54 -3.97 -6.91 11.77
C ALA A 54 -4.16 -7.99 10.69
N LEU A 55 -3.17 -8.19 9.79
CA LEU A 55 -3.28 -9.15 8.70
C LEU A 55 -2.62 -10.47 9.10
N THR A 56 -3.27 -11.57 8.73
CA THR A 56 -2.72 -12.92 8.86
C THR A 56 -2.45 -13.47 7.46
N GLU A 57 -1.23 -13.91 7.22
CA GLU A 57 -0.87 -14.59 5.98
C GLU A 57 -1.53 -15.97 5.90
N ASN A 58 -2.16 -16.27 4.76
CA ASN A 58 -2.79 -17.54 4.45
C ASN A 58 -2.88 -17.74 2.93
N ASP A 59 -3.54 -18.81 2.48
CA ASP A 59 -3.68 -19.14 1.05
C ASP A 59 -4.42 -18.05 0.23
N PHE A 60 -5.14 -17.15 0.89
CA PHE A 60 -5.91 -16.08 0.26
C PHE A 60 -5.36 -14.68 0.55
N CYS A 61 -4.30 -14.58 1.34
CA CYS A 61 -3.69 -13.33 1.75
C CYS A 61 -2.17 -13.48 1.88
N HIS A 62 -1.42 -12.74 1.07
CA HIS A 62 0.03 -12.63 1.15
C HIS A 62 0.43 -11.22 1.55
N ILE A 63 1.34 -11.13 2.51
CA ILE A 63 1.93 -9.86 2.95
C ILE A 63 3.24 -9.66 2.19
N CYS A 64 3.25 -8.67 1.31
CA CYS A 64 4.40 -8.36 0.46
C CYS A 64 5.39 -7.44 1.17
N GLU A 65 6.12 -7.97 2.16
CA GLU A 65 7.16 -7.23 2.85
C GLU A 65 8.31 -6.78 1.94
N ASP A 66 8.52 -7.48 0.84
CA ASP A 66 9.53 -7.19 -0.18
C ASP A 66 8.94 -6.51 -1.43
N ALA A 67 7.76 -5.90 -1.29
CA ALA A 67 7.11 -5.24 -2.41
C ALA A 67 7.98 -4.15 -3.03
N VAL A 68 8.08 -4.19 -4.35
CA VAL A 68 8.60 -3.12 -5.17
C VAL A 68 7.51 -2.69 -6.13
N ILE A 69 7.12 -1.43 -6.06
CA ILE A 69 6.13 -0.85 -6.98
C ILE A 69 6.82 0.18 -7.85
N ASN A 70 6.64 0.05 -9.16
CA ASN A 70 7.10 1.04 -10.12
C ASN A 70 5.90 1.64 -10.83
N MET A 71 5.82 2.96 -10.83
CA MET A 71 4.83 3.71 -11.62
C MET A 71 5.54 4.60 -12.62
N SER A 72 5.13 4.49 -13.89
CA SER A 72 5.66 5.30 -14.98
C SER A 72 4.55 5.70 -15.96
N PRO A 73 4.73 6.77 -16.75
CA PRO A 73 3.80 7.11 -17.81
C PRO A 73 3.73 5.98 -18.84
N TYR A 74 2.53 5.50 -19.14
CA TYR A 74 2.34 4.49 -20.19
C TYR A 74 2.39 5.16 -21.56
N LEU A 75 3.30 4.70 -22.44
CA LEU A 75 3.53 5.24 -23.77
C LEU A 75 3.72 6.78 -23.80
N GLY A 76 4.29 7.36 -22.73
CA GLY A 76 4.50 8.80 -22.62
C GLY A 76 3.23 9.62 -22.36
N SER A 77 2.13 8.97 -22.01
CA SER A 77 0.86 9.62 -21.69
C SER A 77 0.90 10.33 -20.33
N ASN A 78 0.24 11.49 -20.24
CA ASN A 78 0.03 12.17 -18.95
C ASN A 78 -1.19 11.64 -18.17
N SER A 79 -2.02 10.81 -18.80
CA SER A 79 -3.27 10.29 -18.22
C SER A 79 -3.31 8.77 -18.07
N SER A 80 -2.35 8.08 -18.66
CA SER A 80 -2.23 6.61 -18.56
C SER A 80 -0.89 6.24 -17.94
N ILE A 81 -0.90 5.23 -17.10
CA ILE A 81 0.29 4.77 -16.38
C ILE A 81 0.53 3.29 -16.60
N GLU A 82 1.75 2.89 -16.40
CA GLU A 82 2.13 1.53 -16.07
C GLU A 82 2.36 1.45 -14.56
N PHE A 83 1.60 0.59 -13.91
CA PHE A 83 1.66 0.32 -12.47
C PHE A 83 2.14 -1.13 -12.30
N ASN A 84 3.41 -1.31 -12.02
CA ASN A 84 4.00 -2.62 -11.81
C ASN A 84 4.08 -2.95 -10.33
N VAL A 85 3.54 -4.11 -9.94
CA VAL A 85 3.62 -4.65 -8.57
C VAL A 85 4.47 -5.91 -8.61
N ASN A 86 5.58 -5.90 -7.91
CA ASN A 86 6.46 -7.04 -7.73
C ASN A 86 6.53 -7.42 -6.25
N CYS A 87 6.10 -8.62 -5.92
CA CYS A 87 6.18 -9.25 -4.61
C CYS A 87 6.90 -10.58 -4.79
N GLN A 88 8.22 -10.58 -4.66
CA GLN A 88 9.08 -11.68 -5.05
C GLN A 88 8.86 -12.92 -4.17
N LYS A 89 8.73 -12.73 -2.85
CA LYS A 89 8.48 -13.82 -1.90
C LYS A 89 7.16 -14.55 -2.18
N ALA A 90 6.14 -13.83 -2.64
CA ALA A 90 4.84 -14.41 -3.00
C ALA A 90 4.76 -14.85 -4.48
N ASN A 91 5.86 -14.78 -5.22
CA ASN A 91 5.91 -15.08 -6.66
C ASN A 91 4.84 -14.33 -7.48
N PHE A 92 4.57 -13.08 -7.10
CA PHE A 92 3.61 -12.22 -7.78
C PHE A 92 4.34 -11.07 -8.47
N ASN A 93 4.17 -10.97 -9.80
CA ASN A 93 4.67 -9.86 -10.60
C ASN A 93 3.67 -9.55 -11.70
N LYS A 94 3.04 -8.37 -11.61
CA LYS A 94 2.01 -7.93 -12.56
C LYS A 94 2.18 -6.45 -12.90
N SER A 95 1.96 -6.15 -14.19
CA SER A 95 1.98 -4.78 -14.71
C SER A 95 0.59 -4.41 -15.19
N PHE A 96 0.00 -3.40 -14.58
CA PHE A 96 -1.28 -2.83 -14.93
C PHE A 96 -1.02 -1.61 -15.82
N THR A 97 -1.65 -1.55 -16.98
CA THR A 97 -1.45 -0.46 -17.94
C THR A 97 -2.77 0.20 -18.30
N GLY A 98 -2.74 1.50 -18.43
CA GLY A 98 -3.91 2.27 -18.84
C GLY A 98 -4.20 3.49 -17.95
N ARG A 99 -5.42 3.98 -18.05
CA ARG A 99 -5.88 5.09 -17.23
C ARG A 99 -6.41 4.55 -15.90
N PRO A 100 -5.82 4.95 -14.76
CA PRO A 100 -6.34 4.53 -13.47
C PRO A 100 -7.70 5.16 -13.19
N VAL A 101 -8.53 4.44 -12.48
CA VAL A 101 -9.72 5.01 -11.83
C VAL A 101 -9.25 5.63 -10.52
N MET A 102 -9.58 6.88 -10.30
CA MET A 102 -9.36 7.59 -9.04
C MET A 102 -10.71 7.89 -8.41
N ASN A 103 -10.79 7.87 -7.10
CA ASN A 103 -12.01 8.28 -6.40
C ASN A 103 -12.18 9.80 -6.45
N ASP A 104 -13.37 10.29 -6.07
CA ASP A 104 -13.73 11.72 -6.15
C ASP A 104 -12.76 12.62 -5.36
N ASP A 105 -12.19 12.13 -4.28
CA ASP A 105 -11.20 12.85 -3.46
C ASP A 105 -9.75 12.65 -3.92
N ASN A 106 -9.53 11.87 -5.00
CA ASN A 106 -8.21 11.58 -5.60
C ASN A 106 -7.15 11.05 -4.61
N PHE A 107 -7.53 10.32 -3.57
CA PHE A 107 -6.56 9.70 -2.65
C PHE A 107 -6.41 8.18 -2.85
N LEU A 108 -7.13 7.63 -3.81
CA LEU A 108 -7.14 6.21 -4.15
C LEU A 108 -6.95 6.02 -5.64
N ILE A 109 -6.08 5.08 -5.99
CA ILE A 109 -5.85 4.63 -7.36
C ILE A 109 -6.35 3.20 -7.47
N SER A 110 -7.14 2.91 -8.51
CA SER A 110 -7.52 1.54 -8.85
C SER A 110 -7.31 1.28 -10.33
N MET A 111 -6.80 0.10 -10.64
CA MET A 111 -6.61 -0.40 -12.00
C MET A 111 -6.97 -1.87 -12.07
N SER A 112 -7.47 -2.31 -13.21
CA SER A 112 -7.77 -3.71 -13.46
C SER A 112 -7.17 -4.19 -14.78
N MET A 113 -6.82 -5.47 -14.81
CA MET A 113 -6.49 -6.21 -16.02
C MET A 113 -7.65 -7.14 -16.29
N PRO A 114 -8.49 -6.88 -17.26
CA PRO A 114 -9.64 -7.72 -17.52
C PRO A 114 -9.21 -9.04 -18.19
N ALA A 115 -9.77 -10.15 -17.71
CA ALA A 115 -9.77 -11.40 -18.48
C ALA A 115 -10.66 -11.25 -19.72
N THR A 116 -11.73 -10.45 -19.56
CA THR A 116 -12.61 -9.93 -20.60
C THR A 116 -12.94 -8.48 -20.26
N SER A 117 -13.69 -7.77 -21.11
CA SER A 117 -14.13 -6.39 -20.83
C SER A 117 -14.97 -6.24 -19.55
N THR A 118 -15.54 -7.33 -19.04
CA THR A 118 -16.47 -7.33 -17.93
C THR A 118 -15.91 -7.91 -16.63
N TYR A 119 -14.89 -8.78 -16.74
CA TYR A 119 -14.38 -9.53 -15.58
C TYR A 119 -12.87 -9.32 -15.45
N PRO A 120 -12.41 -8.56 -14.46
CA PRO A 120 -10.98 -8.40 -14.19
C PRO A 120 -10.39 -9.70 -13.66
N GLU A 121 -9.29 -10.15 -14.24
CA GLU A 121 -8.50 -11.26 -13.71
C GLU A 121 -7.57 -10.79 -12.59
N TYR A 122 -7.06 -9.57 -12.74
CA TYR A 122 -6.20 -8.92 -11.75
C TYR A 122 -6.69 -7.50 -11.49
N GLU A 123 -6.59 -7.10 -10.25
CA GLU A 123 -6.85 -5.73 -9.81
C GLU A 123 -5.72 -5.22 -8.94
N VAL A 124 -5.52 -3.91 -8.91
CA VAL A 124 -4.70 -3.23 -7.93
C VAL A 124 -5.45 -2.03 -7.39
N THR A 125 -5.38 -1.86 -6.07
CA THR A 125 -5.93 -0.70 -5.38
C THR A 125 -4.89 -0.18 -4.40
N ALA A 126 -4.60 1.11 -4.45
CA ALA A 126 -3.65 1.78 -3.57
C ALA A 126 -4.21 3.09 -3.05
N TYR A 127 -4.14 3.27 -1.74
CA TYR A 127 -4.34 4.54 -1.05
C TYR A 127 -3.04 5.32 -1.05
N VAL A 128 -3.13 6.60 -1.31
CA VAL A 128 -1.97 7.51 -1.38
C VAL A 128 -1.92 8.35 -0.12
N TYR A 129 -0.77 8.36 0.53
CA TYR A 129 -0.49 9.16 1.72
C TYR A 129 0.73 10.03 1.50
N LYS A 130 0.78 11.17 2.20
CA LYS A 130 1.92 12.08 2.21
C LYS A 130 2.22 12.49 3.65
N ASN A 131 3.50 12.62 3.98
CA ASN A 131 3.91 13.17 5.27
C ASN A 131 4.34 14.63 5.14
N ASP A 132 4.57 15.29 6.29
CA ASP A 132 4.98 16.70 6.34
C ASP A 132 6.36 16.96 5.66
N LYS A 133 7.15 15.92 5.41
CA LYS A 133 8.42 15.99 4.66
C LYS A 133 8.24 15.84 3.15
N GLY A 134 7.02 15.63 2.70
CA GLY A 134 6.70 15.45 1.28
C GLY A 134 6.92 14.03 0.75
N ASN A 135 7.29 13.06 1.60
CA ASN A 135 7.40 11.67 1.17
C ASN A 135 6.01 11.10 0.86
N VAL A 136 5.93 10.27 -0.16
CA VAL A 136 4.69 9.60 -0.59
C VAL A 136 4.76 8.13 -0.19
N ARG A 137 3.64 7.61 0.32
CA ARG A 137 3.42 6.23 0.71
C ARG A 137 2.23 5.67 -0.05
N LEU A 138 2.37 4.45 -0.52
CA LEU A 138 1.27 3.67 -1.06
C LEU A 138 0.95 2.52 -0.11
N HIS A 139 -0.31 2.42 0.28
CA HIS A 139 -0.84 1.34 1.08
C HIS A 139 -2.00 0.69 0.35
N GLY A 140 -1.94 -0.61 0.09
CA GLY A 140 -2.98 -1.25 -0.68
C GLY A 140 -2.75 -2.73 -0.93
N PHE A 141 -3.35 -3.21 -1.99
CA PHE A 141 -3.23 -4.59 -2.41
C PHE A 141 -3.32 -4.72 -3.93
N ALA A 142 -2.66 -5.75 -4.46
CA ALA A 142 -3.01 -6.34 -5.74
C ALA A 142 -3.81 -7.62 -5.49
N ARG A 143 -4.65 -8.02 -6.43
CA ARG A 143 -5.56 -9.16 -6.30
C ARG A 143 -5.54 -9.99 -7.56
N HIS A 144 -5.51 -11.32 -7.39
CA HIS A 144 -5.82 -12.28 -8.44
C HIS A 144 -7.21 -12.85 -8.19
N ILE A 145 -8.07 -12.79 -9.19
CA ILE A 145 -9.46 -13.23 -9.13
C ILE A 145 -9.61 -14.48 -10.00
N TYR A 146 -10.05 -15.56 -9.39
CA TYR A 146 -10.33 -16.82 -10.06
C TYR A 146 -11.82 -16.95 -10.27
N TYR A 147 -12.22 -17.29 -11.50
CA TYR A 147 -13.60 -17.49 -11.87
C TYR A 147 -13.90 -18.97 -12.11
N GLU A 148 -15.13 -19.37 -11.83
CA GLU A 148 -15.71 -20.65 -12.23
C GLU A 148 -17.10 -20.42 -12.81
N ASN A 149 -17.68 -21.47 -13.44
CA ASN A 149 -19.04 -21.46 -14.00
C ASN A 149 -19.29 -20.31 -14.99
N VAL A 150 -18.63 -20.37 -16.13
CA VAL A 150 -18.94 -19.46 -17.24
C VAL A 150 -20.28 -19.90 -17.85
N VAL A 151 -21.32 -19.13 -17.65
CA VAL A 151 -22.63 -19.29 -18.30
C VAL A 151 -22.73 -18.21 -19.39
N VAL A 152 -23.01 -18.64 -20.60
CA VAL A 152 -23.22 -17.73 -21.74
C VAL A 152 -24.71 -17.70 -22.06
N ASP A 153 -25.32 -16.54 -21.94
CA ASP A 153 -26.71 -16.32 -22.29
C ASP A 153 -26.95 -16.38 -23.79
N PHE A 154 -28.22 -16.44 -24.22
CA PHE A 154 -28.62 -16.50 -25.63
C PHE A 154 -28.14 -15.29 -26.46
N ASP A 155 -27.91 -14.15 -25.82
CA ASP A 155 -27.40 -12.92 -26.44
C ASP A 155 -25.86 -12.85 -26.47
N GLY A 156 -25.18 -13.89 -25.97
CA GLY A 156 -23.72 -13.97 -25.87
C GLY A 156 -23.13 -13.32 -24.62
N THR A 157 -23.96 -12.89 -23.66
CA THR A 157 -23.50 -12.34 -22.39
C THR A 157 -22.93 -13.47 -21.53
N GLU A 158 -21.67 -13.31 -21.10
CA GLU A 158 -21.02 -14.25 -20.19
C GLU A 158 -21.29 -13.86 -18.74
N HIS A 159 -21.72 -14.81 -17.94
CA HIS A 159 -21.80 -14.71 -16.48
C HIS A 159 -20.77 -15.63 -15.86
N LYS A 160 -19.95 -15.08 -14.97
CA LYS A 160 -18.87 -15.81 -14.28
C LYS A 160 -19.01 -15.64 -12.78
N ASP A 161 -19.03 -16.74 -12.07
CA ASP A 161 -18.99 -16.73 -10.62
C ASP A 161 -17.55 -16.64 -10.14
N VAL A 162 -17.29 -15.80 -9.15
CA VAL A 162 -15.98 -15.73 -8.49
C VAL A 162 -15.81 -16.96 -7.62
N LYS A 163 -14.82 -17.79 -7.95
CA LYS A 163 -14.43 -18.95 -7.17
C LYS A 163 -13.63 -18.60 -5.94
N SER A 164 -12.60 -17.80 -6.13
CA SER A 164 -11.69 -17.37 -5.08
C SER A 164 -10.95 -16.10 -5.46
N MET A 165 -10.39 -15.41 -4.46
CA MET A 165 -9.54 -14.24 -4.65
C MET A 165 -8.33 -14.37 -3.75
N VAL A 166 -7.15 -14.06 -4.30
CA VAL A 166 -5.90 -13.99 -3.52
C VAL A 166 -5.43 -12.54 -3.50
N ASN A 167 -5.25 -11.99 -2.31
CA ASN A 167 -4.79 -10.62 -2.12
C ASN A 167 -3.29 -10.59 -1.77
N TYR A 168 -2.59 -9.65 -2.35
CA TYR A 168 -1.17 -9.38 -2.15
C TYR A 168 -1.05 -7.96 -1.58
N TYR A 169 -1.01 -7.85 -0.25
CA TYR A 169 -0.98 -6.58 0.46
C TYR A 169 0.42 -5.98 0.45
N PHE A 170 0.50 -4.69 0.19
CA PHE A 170 1.76 -3.94 0.20
C PHE A 170 1.63 -2.62 0.97
N ASP A 171 2.74 -2.18 1.51
CA ASP A 171 2.91 -0.86 2.13
C ASP A 171 4.32 -0.38 1.81
N VAL A 172 4.42 0.65 0.97
CA VAL A 172 5.68 1.04 0.35
C VAL A 172 5.85 2.56 0.34
N LEU A 173 7.11 3.00 0.37
CA LEU A 173 7.51 4.41 0.36
C LEU A 173 8.31 4.74 -0.90
N LYS A 174 8.07 5.95 -1.40
CA LYS A 174 8.84 6.55 -2.48
C LYS A 174 10.14 7.15 -1.97
#